data_a55860f084a181db72be5f1c262a9958
#
_entry.id   a55860f084a181db72be5f1c262a9958
#
_cell.length_a   1.000
_cell.length_b   1.000
_cell.length_c   1.000
_cell.angle_alpha   90.00
_cell.angle_beta   90.00
_cell.angle_gamma   90.00
#
_symmetry.space_group_name_H-M   'P 1'
#
loop_
_entity.id
_entity.type
_entity.pdbx_description
1 polymer ?
#
loop_
_entity_poly.entity_id
_entity_poly.type
_entity_poly.pdbx_seq_one_letter_code
_entity_poly.pdbx_strand_id
1 'polypeptide(L)'
;MKTSKIPISIIIFGRAGSGKGTQAELLAKKFRLEHFSSGEALRQRQKVGDFTAKKLKEVMNKGKFVPESTVCKIWTDKLEEFKKKRNFKGWIYDGGPRFMLEAKLLDIALRWYEWHKNKKFILIHISKKIALDRLTKRRQCKKCKKLIPWIGKFKNLKKCDKCGGELMYRLDDKPSAIRKRLEEFEDHIVPVINYYKNQDRVIEINGEQSIENVFKDILKALK
;
A
#
# COMPACT_ATOMS: atom_id res chain seq x y z
N MET A 1 31.89 2.07 -18.46
CA MET A 1 30.46 1.69 -18.34
C MET A 1 30.00 1.94 -16.91
N LYS A 2 29.07 2.89 -16.68
CA LYS A 2 28.48 3.09 -15.35
C LYS A 2 27.63 1.86 -15.04
N THR A 3 28.00 1.07 -14.03
CA THR A 3 27.17 -0.02 -13.50
C THR A 3 25.85 0.60 -13.00
N SER A 4 24.82 0.60 -13.82
CA SER A 4 23.49 1.03 -13.39
C SER A 4 23.02 0.07 -12.32
N LYS A 5 22.97 0.53 -11.08
CA LYS A 5 22.37 -0.27 -9.99
C LYS A 5 20.94 -0.63 -10.38
N ILE A 6 20.61 -1.92 -10.34
CA ILE A 6 19.26 -2.40 -10.62
C ILE A 6 18.29 -1.71 -9.68
N PRO A 7 17.23 -1.07 -10.21
CA PRO A 7 16.22 -0.41 -9.38
C PRO A 7 15.61 -1.36 -8.35
N ILE A 8 15.42 -0.89 -7.13
CA ILE A 8 14.80 -1.70 -6.08
C ILE A 8 13.27 -1.69 -6.21
N SER A 9 12.65 -2.85 -6.04
CA SER A 9 11.19 -3.00 -5.94
C SER A 9 10.83 -3.46 -4.53
N ILE A 10 10.16 -2.60 -3.75
CA ILE A 10 9.69 -2.92 -2.40
C ILE A 10 8.19 -3.12 -2.44
N ILE A 11 7.72 -4.30 -2.09
CA ILE A 11 6.31 -4.66 -2.02
C ILE A 11 5.91 -4.76 -0.55
N ILE A 12 4.90 -3.97 -0.11
CA ILE A 12 4.51 -3.92 1.30
C ILE A 12 3.12 -4.51 1.49
N PHE A 13 3.07 -5.64 2.21
CA PHE A 13 1.86 -6.31 2.67
C PHE A 13 1.47 -5.88 4.09
N GLY A 14 0.24 -6.11 4.43
CA GLY A 14 -0.31 -5.93 5.76
C GLY A 14 -1.79 -5.63 5.73
N ARG A 15 -2.49 -5.97 6.80
CA ARG A 15 -3.91 -5.65 6.97
C ARG A 15 -4.18 -4.17 6.80
N ALA A 16 -5.38 -3.80 6.39
CA ALA A 16 -5.81 -2.40 6.49
C ALA A 16 -5.59 -1.93 7.94
N GLY A 17 -5.05 -0.72 8.13
CA GLY A 17 -4.68 -0.22 9.47
C GLY A 17 -3.29 -0.61 9.98
N SER A 18 -2.54 -1.48 9.28
CA SER A 18 -1.17 -1.88 9.71
C SER A 18 -0.14 -0.76 9.66
N GLY A 19 -0.40 0.34 8.95
CA GLY A 19 0.56 1.43 8.78
C GLY A 19 1.42 1.33 7.52
N LYS A 20 1.17 0.33 6.63
CA LYS A 20 1.97 0.14 5.41
C LYS A 20 2.14 1.40 4.56
N GLY A 21 1.07 2.18 4.34
CA GLY A 21 1.15 3.44 3.58
C GLY A 21 2.07 4.47 4.23
N THR A 22 2.01 4.61 5.57
CA THR A 22 2.92 5.50 6.32
C THR A 22 4.37 5.06 6.17
N GLN A 23 4.62 3.76 6.27
CA GLN A 23 5.98 3.22 6.10
C GLN A 23 6.45 3.34 4.65
N ALA A 24 5.57 3.13 3.67
CA ALA A 24 5.86 3.34 2.26
C ALA A 24 6.29 4.79 1.98
N GLU A 25 5.57 5.78 2.52
CA GLU A 25 5.93 7.20 2.38
C GLU A 25 7.30 7.51 3.01
N LEU A 26 7.58 6.98 4.22
CA LEU A 26 8.86 7.17 4.89
C LEU A 26 10.03 6.54 4.12
N LEU A 27 9.85 5.32 3.61
CA LEU A 27 10.86 4.63 2.79
C LEU A 27 11.08 5.34 1.45
N ALA A 28 9.99 5.78 0.79
CA ALA A 28 10.06 6.51 -0.45
C ALA A 28 10.89 7.79 -0.29
N LYS A 29 10.63 8.55 0.77
CA LYS A 29 11.41 9.75 1.10
C LYS A 29 12.88 9.44 1.40
N LYS A 30 13.16 8.42 2.23
CA LYS A 30 14.51 8.07 2.64
C LYS A 30 15.38 7.59 1.49
N PHE A 31 14.85 6.74 0.64
CA PHE A 31 15.60 6.12 -0.45
C PHE A 31 15.40 6.80 -1.81
N ARG A 32 14.56 7.86 -1.87
CA ARG A 32 14.17 8.58 -3.10
C ARG A 32 13.56 7.63 -4.12
N LEU A 33 12.61 6.79 -3.65
CA LEU A 33 11.86 5.84 -4.47
C LEU A 33 10.51 6.43 -4.87
N GLU A 34 9.96 5.92 -5.97
CA GLU A 34 8.58 6.21 -6.37
C GLU A 34 7.62 5.43 -5.47
N HIS A 35 6.56 6.07 -5.00
CA HIS A 35 5.53 5.39 -4.20
C HIS A 35 4.27 5.20 -5.04
N PHE A 36 3.89 3.95 -5.26
CA PHE A 36 2.63 3.59 -5.89
C PHE A 36 1.72 2.91 -4.86
N SER A 37 0.59 3.55 -4.57
CA SER A 37 -0.47 2.97 -3.73
C SER A 37 -1.66 2.58 -4.60
N SER A 38 -1.97 1.28 -4.68
CA SER A 38 -3.12 0.79 -5.45
C SER A 38 -4.43 1.42 -4.98
N GLY A 39 -4.61 1.57 -3.67
CA GLY A 39 -5.80 2.20 -3.11
C GLY A 39 -5.95 3.68 -3.50
N GLU A 40 -4.85 4.43 -3.57
CA GLU A 40 -4.90 5.83 -4.02
C GLU A 40 -5.12 5.93 -5.52
N ALA A 41 -4.43 5.12 -6.31
CA ALA A 41 -4.60 5.06 -7.76
C ALA A 41 -6.06 4.76 -8.15
N LEU A 42 -6.69 3.78 -7.48
CA LEU A 42 -8.09 3.46 -7.69
C LEU A 42 -9.03 4.63 -7.30
N ARG A 43 -8.75 5.36 -6.23
CA ARG A 43 -9.51 6.57 -5.86
C ARG A 43 -9.33 7.70 -6.86
N GLN A 44 -8.15 7.90 -7.41
CA GLN A 44 -7.94 8.87 -8.49
C GLN A 44 -8.72 8.46 -9.74
N ARG A 45 -8.70 7.17 -10.09
CA ARG A 45 -9.46 6.62 -11.22
C ARG A 45 -10.98 6.83 -11.09
N GLN A 46 -11.53 6.84 -9.86
CA GLN A 46 -12.95 7.14 -9.62
C GLN A 46 -13.37 8.55 -10.04
N LYS A 47 -12.44 9.49 -10.15
CA LYS A 47 -12.74 10.89 -10.49
C LYS A 47 -13.07 11.10 -11.97
N VAL A 48 -12.77 10.15 -12.84
CA VAL A 48 -13.02 10.24 -14.28
C VAL A 48 -14.52 10.24 -14.62
N GLY A 49 -15.35 9.62 -13.76
CA GLY A 49 -16.81 9.71 -13.88
C GLY A 49 -17.46 8.72 -14.86
N ASP A 50 -16.66 7.90 -15.57
CA ASP A 50 -17.15 6.89 -16.52
C ASP A 50 -17.71 5.63 -15.85
N PHE A 51 -18.06 4.61 -16.66
CA PHE A 51 -18.57 3.32 -16.18
C PHE A 51 -17.64 2.68 -15.13
N THR A 52 -16.33 2.60 -15.42
CA THR A 52 -15.36 2.01 -14.51
C THR A 52 -15.29 2.79 -13.20
N ALA A 53 -15.31 4.12 -13.25
CA ALA A 53 -15.29 4.97 -12.06
C ALA A 53 -16.49 4.71 -11.14
N LYS A 54 -17.70 4.54 -11.72
CA LYS A 54 -18.91 4.21 -10.97
C LYS A 54 -18.80 2.83 -10.30
N LYS A 55 -18.32 1.82 -11.02
CA LYS A 55 -18.10 0.46 -10.49
C LYS A 55 -17.03 0.43 -9.39
N LEU A 56 -15.92 1.14 -9.55
CA LEU A 56 -14.89 1.26 -8.53
C LEU A 56 -15.44 1.85 -7.23
N LYS A 57 -16.27 2.90 -7.33
CA LYS A 57 -16.91 3.53 -6.17
C LYS A 57 -17.83 2.54 -5.43
N GLU A 58 -18.63 1.79 -6.16
CA GLU A 58 -19.53 0.77 -5.60
C GLU A 58 -18.76 -0.32 -4.86
N VAL A 59 -17.80 -0.94 -5.52
CA VAL A 59 -16.99 -2.05 -4.97
C VAL A 59 -16.20 -1.61 -3.73
N MET A 60 -15.50 -0.48 -3.83
CA MET A 60 -14.64 -0.01 -2.74
C MET A 60 -15.43 0.50 -1.53
N ASN A 61 -16.61 1.08 -1.72
CA ASN A 61 -17.49 1.50 -0.61
C ASN A 61 -18.06 0.30 0.17
N LYS A 62 -18.18 -0.87 -0.46
CA LYS A 62 -18.54 -2.14 0.19
C LYS A 62 -17.34 -2.82 0.85
N GLY A 63 -16.14 -2.27 0.75
CA GLY A 63 -14.90 -2.84 1.28
C GLY A 63 -14.35 -4.03 0.49
N LYS A 64 -14.94 -4.36 -0.66
CA LYS A 64 -14.47 -5.43 -1.55
C LYS A 64 -13.21 -5.03 -2.31
N PHE A 65 -12.45 -6.02 -2.76
CA PHE A 65 -11.33 -5.78 -3.64
C PHE A 65 -11.79 -5.60 -5.09
N VAL A 66 -11.06 -4.77 -5.81
CA VAL A 66 -11.27 -4.51 -7.24
C VAL A 66 -10.65 -5.66 -8.03
N PRO A 67 -11.31 -6.16 -9.10
CA PRO A 67 -10.78 -7.23 -9.93
C PRO A 67 -9.38 -6.95 -10.47
N GLU A 68 -8.59 -8.00 -10.59
CA GLU A 68 -7.17 -7.97 -10.97
C GLU A 68 -6.94 -7.26 -12.30
N SER A 69 -7.81 -7.50 -13.30
CA SER A 69 -7.70 -6.88 -14.63
C SER A 69 -7.63 -5.35 -14.56
N THR A 70 -8.45 -4.75 -13.68
CA THR A 70 -8.47 -3.28 -13.50
C THR A 70 -7.23 -2.79 -12.76
N VAL A 71 -6.82 -3.51 -11.71
CA VAL A 71 -5.67 -3.13 -10.89
C VAL A 71 -4.37 -3.32 -11.68
N CYS A 72 -4.24 -4.45 -12.40
CA CYS A 72 -3.06 -4.75 -13.22
C CYS A 72 -2.84 -3.71 -14.30
N LYS A 73 -3.89 -3.29 -15.01
CA LYS A 73 -3.78 -2.20 -15.99
C LYS A 73 -3.17 -0.94 -15.37
N ILE A 74 -3.67 -0.52 -14.19
CA ILE A 74 -3.23 0.71 -13.55
C ILE A 74 -1.75 0.65 -13.14
N TRP A 75 -1.31 -0.45 -12.52
CA TRP A 75 0.09 -0.50 -12.10
C TRP A 75 1.05 -0.81 -13.27
N THR A 76 0.61 -1.51 -14.31
CA THR A 76 1.42 -1.72 -15.52
C THR A 76 1.69 -0.39 -16.22
N ASP A 77 0.66 0.44 -16.43
CA ASP A 77 0.81 1.79 -16.98
C ASP A 77 1.83 2.59 -16.15
N LYS A 78 1.81 2.40 -14.81
CA LYS A 78 2.73 3.07 -13.89
C LYS A 78 4.17 2.58 -13.99
N LEU A 79 4.38 1.30 -14.23
CA LEU A 79 5.74 0.76 -14.47
C LEU A 79 6.36 1.34 -15.75
N GLU A 80 5.55 1.52 -16.81
CA GLU A 80 5.97 2.21 -18.04
C GLU A 80 6.39 3.67 -17.75
N GLU A 81 5.61 4.40 -16.95
CA GLU A 81 5.97 5.77 -16.57
C GLU A 81 7.30 5.79 -15.78
N PHE A 82 7.51 4.83 -14.88
CA PHE A 82 8.74 4.75 -14.08
C PHE A 82 9.96 4.40 -14.94
N LYS A 83 9.82 3.50 -15.92
CA LYS A 83 10.91 3.12 -16.83
C LYS A 83 11.43 4.31 -17.65
N LYS A 84 10.55 5.26 -17.97
CA LYS A 84 10.91 6.50 -18.73
C LYS A 84 11.69 7.51 -17.87
N LYS A 85 11.72 7.37 -16.54
CA LYS A 85 12.42 8.33 -15.67
C LYS A 85 13.94 8.14 -15.72
N ARG A 86 14.67 9.19 -16.09
CA ARG A 86 16.15 9.17 -16.23
C ARG A 86 16.91 8.72 -14.99
N ASN A 87 16.41 9.07 -13.80
CA ASN A 87 17.06 8.80 -12.50
C ASN A 87 16.23 7.86 -11.62
N PHE A 88 15.52 6.92 -12.21
CA PHE A 88 14.69 5.97 -11.48
C PHE A 88 15.56 5.06 -10.60
N LYS A 89 15.36 5.13 -9.28
CA LYS A 89 16.10 4.32 -8.29
C LYS A 89 15.34 3.08 -7.86
N GLY A 90 14.03 3.05 -8.13
CA GLY A 90 13.13 2.00 -7.71
C GLY A 90 11.81 2.53 -7.22
N TRP A 91 10.96 1.64 -6.76
CA TRP A 91 9.60 1.95 -6.37
C TRP A 91 9.13 1.13 -5.17
N ILE A 92 8.06 1.60 -4.57
CA ILE A 92 7.36 0.92 -3.49
C ILE A 92 5.93 0.65 -3.94
N TYR A 93 5.51 -0.61 -3.88
CA TYR A 93 4.14 -1.02 -4.12
C TYR A 93 3.40 -1.21 -2.80
N ASP A 94 2.52 -0.27 -2.47
CA ASP A 94 1.65 -0.31 -1.29
C ASP A 94 0.24 -0.78 -1.66
N GLY A 95 -0.20 -1.85 -1.01
CA GLY A 95 -1.57 -2.35 -1.13
C GLY A 95 -1.84 -3.31 -2.28
N GLY A 96 -0.84 -3.97 -2.78
CA GLY A 96 -0.90 -5.08 -3.73
C GLY A 96 0.40 -5.87 -3.71
N PRO A 97 0.49 -7.00 -4.46
CA PRO A 97 -0.63 -7.66 -5.14
C PRO A 97 -1.65 -8.23 -4.14
N ARG A 98 -2.92 -8.27 -4.52
CA ARG A 98 -4.02 -8.74 -3.64
C ARG A 98 -4.51 -10.13 -3.99
N PHE A 99 -4.33 -10.56 -5.22
CA PHE A 99 -4.76 -11.84 -5.75
C PHE A 99 -3.57 -12.62 -6.32
N MET A 100 -3.70 -13.94 -6.38
CA MET A 100 -2.63 -14.81 -6.88
C MET A 100 -2.28 -14.51 -8.34
N LEU A 101 -3.28 -14.25 -9.19
CA LEU A 101 -3.03 -13.87 -10.59
C LEU A 101 -2.24 -12.56 -10.66
N GLU A 102 -2.62 -11.56 -9.87
CA GLU A 102 -1.89 -10.28 -9.79
C GLU A 102 -0.43 -10.48 -9.36
N ALA A 103 -0.18 -11.37 -8.38
CA ALA A 103 1.18 -11.68 -7.93
C ALA A 103 2.03 -12.32 -9.04
N LYS A 104 1.46 -13.28 -9.78
CA LYS A 104 2.14 -13.91 -10.91
C LYS A 104 2.44 -12.90 -12.04
N LEU A 105 1.47 -12.05 -12.36
CA LEU A 105 1.67 -10.98 -13.36
C LEU A 105 2.72 -9.95 -12.92
N LEU A 106 2.76 -9.62 -11.63
CA LEU A 106 3.80 -8.75 -11.09
C LEU A 106 5.20 -9.37 -11.23
N ASP A 107 5.36 -10.66 -10.93
CA ASP A 107 6.64 -11.35 -11.11
C ASP A 107 7.08 -11.38 -12.58
N ILE A 108 6.15 -11.56 -13.53
CA ILE A 108 6.41 -11.49 -14.98
C ILE A 108 6.83 -10.07 -15.37
N ALA A 109 6.08 -9.06 -14.94
CA ALA A 109 6.38 -7.66 -15.23
C ALA A 109 7.75 -7.24 -14.70
N LEU A 110 8.08 -7.63 -13.44
CA LEU A 110 9.40 -7.32 -12.87
C LEU A 110 10.55 -7.97 -13.64
N ARG A 111 10.33 -9.14 -14.26
CA ARG A 111 11.31 -9.75 -15.18
C ARG A 111 11.41 -8.97 -16.48
N TRP A 112 10.30 -8.60 -17.07
CA TRP A 112 10.25 -7.80 -18.30
C TRP A 112 11.02 -6.48 -18.17
N TYR A 113 10.85 -5.77 -17.03
CA TYR A 113 11.57 -4.51 -16.75
C TYR A 113 12.99 -4.71 -16.19
N GLU A 114 13.46 -5.96 -16.02
CA GLU A 114 14.77 -6.33 -15.44
C GLU A 114 14.95 -5.91 -13.95
N TRP A 115 13.84 -5.70 -13.22
CA TRP A 115 13.86 -5.31 -11.81
C TRP A 115 13.72 -6.49 -10.84
N HIS A 116 13.58 -7.73 -11.33
CA HIS A 116 13.32 -8.93 -10.54
C HIS A 116 14.46 -9.32 -9.57
N LYS A 117 15.71 -8.93 -9.87
CA LYS A 117 16.90 -9.28 -9.06
C LYS A 117 16.99 -8.48 -7.77
N ASN A 118 16.35 -7.32 -7.67
CA ASN A 118 16.41 -6.44 -6.50
C ASN A 118 15.00 -6.16 -5.97
N LYS A 119 14.31 -7.20 -5.52
CA LYS A 119 12.96 -7.09 -4.96
C LYS A 119 12.95 -7.52 -3.48
N LYS A 120 12.17 -6.79 -2.67
CA LYS A 120 11.96 -7.03 -1.24
C LYS A 120 10.47 -7.05 -0.94
N PHE A 121 10.03 -8.05 -0.20
CA PHE A 121 8.65 -8.17 0.26
C PHE A 121 8.62 -7.97 1.77
N ILE A 122 7.80 -7.03 2.24
CA ILE A 122 7.68 -6.68 3.65
C ILE A 122 6.25 -6.93 4.09
N LEU A 123 6.05 -7.71 5.14
CA LEU A 123 4.77 -7.90 5.80
C LEU A 123 4.75 -7.13 7.12
N ILE A 124 3.95 -6.07 7.21
CA ILE A 124 3.69 -5.39 8.47
C ILE A 124 2.48 -6.05 9.13
N HIS A 125 2.76 -6.90 10.12
CA HIS A 125 1.75 -7.69 10.82
C HIS A 125 1.13 -6.92 11.98
N ILE A 126 -0.21 -6.96 12.07
CA ILE A 126 -1.00 -6.56 13.24
C ILE A 126 -2.17 -7.52 13.44
N SER A 127 -2.69 -7.61 14.66
CA SER A 127 -3.88 -8.38 14.96
C SER A 127 -5.15 -7.74 14.35
N LYS A 128 -6.19 -8.55 14.13
CA LYS A 128 -7.50 -8.07 13.67
C LYS A 128 -8.10 -7.02 14.63
N LYS A 129 -7.90 -7.20 15.94
CA LYS A 129 -8.36 -6.27 16.98
C LYS A 129 -7.73 -4.89 16.82
N ILE A 130 -6.41 -4.81 16.67
CA ILE A 130 -5.68 -3.56 16.45
C ILE A 130 -6.05 -2.92 15.11
N ALA A 131 -6.20 -3.73 14.05
CA ALA A 131 -6.64 -3.25 12.75
C ALA A 131 -8.00 -2.55 12.83
N LEU A 132 -8.97 -3.19 13.50
CA LEU A 132 -10.33 -2.65 13.71
C LEU A 132 -10.28 -1.34 14.49
N ASP A 133 -9.58 -1.32 15.65
CA ASP A 133 -9.43 -0.11 16.48
C ASP A 133 -8.83 1.06 15.68
N ARG A 134 -7.75 0.81 14.94
CA ARG A 134 -7.10 1.86 14.14
C ARG A 134 -7.98 2.37 13.02
N LEU A 135 -8.72 1.51 12.33
CA LEU A 135 -9.53 1.87 11.16
C LEU A 135 -10.79 2.64 11.54
N THR A 136 -11.48 2.24 12.61
CA THR A 136 -12.70 2.92 13.10
C THR A 136 -12.43 4.34 13.57
N LYS A 137 -11.21 4.62 14.02
CA LYS A 137 -10.81 5.93 14.56
C LYS A 137 -9.94 6.75 13.60
N ARG A 138 -9.54 6.16 12.46
CA ARG A 138 -8.74 6.83 11.43
C ARG A 138 -9.48 8.01 10.82
N ARG A 139 -8.77 9.10 10.59
CA ARG A 139 -9.31 10.31 9.97
C ARG A 139 -8.58 10.64 8.68
N GLN A 140 -9.16 11.53 7.90
CA GLN A 140 -8.60 12.08 6.68
C GLN A 140 -8.82 13.59 6.62
N CYS A 141 -7.82 14.32 6.15
CA CYS A 141 -7.96 15.75 5.92
C CYS A 141 -8.94 16.03 4.76
N LYS A 142 -9.92 16.90 4.97
CA LYS A 142 -10.86 17.34 3.91
C LYS A 142 -10.15 18.05 2.77
N LYS A 143 -9.12 18.88 3.07
CA LYS A 143 -8.40 19.72 2.10
C LYS A 143 -7.36 18.91 1.32
N CYS A 144 -6.31 18.39 1.97
CA CYS A 144 -5.18 17.74 1.32
C CYS A 144 -5.28 16.23 1.21
N LYS A 145 -6.35 15.62 1.69
CA LYS A 145 -6.62 14.16 1.67
C LYS A 145 -5.60 13.31 2.42
N LYS A 146 -4.64 13.92 3.17
CA LYS A 146 -3.71 13.18 4.01
C LYS A 146 -4.46 12.29 4.99
N LEU A 147 -4.05 11.02 5.08
CA LEU A 147 -4.55 10.09 6.10
C LEU A 147 -3.89 10.41 7.45
N ILE A 148 -4.70 10.45 8.49
CA ILE A 148 -4.28 10.65 9.88
C ILE A 148 -4.49 9.32 10.61
N PRO A 149 -3.43 8.56 10.88
CA PRO A 149 -3.53 7.26 11.53
C PRO A 149 -3.93 7.41 13.00
N TRP A 150 -4.61 6.40 13.55
CA TRP A 150 -4.96 6.40 14.98
C TRP A 150 -3.83 5.76 15.81
N ILE A 151 -2.69 6.45 15.92
CA ILE A 151 -1.50 5.99 16.66
C ILE A 151 -0.69 7.17 17.19
N GLY A 152 -0.08 7.01 18.35
CA GLY A 152 0.80 8.00 18.95
C GLY A 152 0.21 9.40 19.01
N LYS A 153 1.00 10.42 18.70
CA LYS A 153 0.59 11.85 18.71
C LYS A 153 -0.54 12.18 17.73
N PHE A 154 -0.76 11.37 16.69
CA PHE A 154 -1.81 11.61 15.70
C PHE A 154 -3.23 11.40 16.26
N LYS A 155 -3.38 10.68 17.37
CA LYS A 155 -4.69 10.49 18.03
C LYS A 155 -5.32 11.82 18.48
N ASN A 156 -4.50 12.76 18.94
CA ASN A 156 -4.93 14.01 19.54
C ASN A 156 -5.02 15.18 18.56
N LEU A 157 -4.76 14.96 17.27
CA LEU A 157 -4.84 16.03 16.27
C LEU A 157 -6.29 16.50 16.11
N LYS A 158 -6.52 17.81 16.24
CA LYS A 158 -7.79 18.47 15.93
C LYS A 158 -7.85 18.94 14.50
N LYS A 159 -6.72 19.31 13.90
CA LYS A 159 -6.56 19.76 12.50
C LYS A 159 -5.44 18.97 11.82
N CYS A 160 -5.40 19.02 10.51
CA CYS A 160 -4.34 18.36 9.71
C CYS A 160 -2.97 18.97 10.01
N ASP A 161 -2.01 18.14 10.38
CA ASP A 161 -0.63 18.54 10.65
C ASP A 161 0.17 18.98 9.41
N LYS A 162 -0.36 18.70 8.20
CA LYS A 162 0.27 19.12 6.93
C LYS A 162 -0.23 20.48 6.44
N CYS A 163 -1.53 20.79 6.58
CA CYS A 163 -2.14 21.95 5.93
C CYS A 163 -3.16 22.67 6.79
N GLY A 164 -3.32 22.33 8.07
CA GLY A 164 -4.29 22.93 8.99
C GLY A 164 -5.77 22.63 8.69
N GLY A 165 -6.06 21.88 7.64
CA GLY A 165 -7.43 21.56 7.21
C GLY A 165 -8.19 20.69 8.22
N GLU A 166 -9.53 20.76 8.16
CA GLU A 166 -10.46 19.98 8.98
C GLU A 166 -10.28 18.47 8.76
N LEU A 167 -10.44 17.69 9.83
CA LEU A 167 -10.37 16.23 9.80
C LEU A 167 -11.78 15.62 9.76
N MET A 168 -11.95 14.59 8.93
CA MET A 168 -13.18 13.83 8.79
C MET A 168 -12.90 12.32 8.83
N TYR A 169 -13.91 11.53 9.17
CA TYR A 169 -13.85 10.09 8.96
C TYR A 169 -13.83 9.77 7.47
N ARG A 170 -13.13 8.73 7.11
CA ARG A 170 -13.03 8.31 5.72
C ARG A 170 -14.30 7.58 5.30
N LEU A 171 -14.84 7.89 4.11
CA LEU A 171 -16.13 7.36 3.65
C LEU A 171 -16.16 5.83 3.51
N ASP A 172 -15.02 5.23 3.15
CA ASP A 172 -14.85 3.78 3.00
C ASP A 172 -14.40 3.08 4.31
N ASP A 173 -14.41 3.77 5.47
CA ASP A 173 -14.12 3.20 6.79
C ASP A 173 -15.38 2.99 7.63
N LYS A 174 -16.52 2.68 7.00
CA LYS A 174 -17.70 2.20 7.70
C LYS A 174 -17.44 0.83 8.33
N PRO A 175 -18.02 0.50 9.51
CA PRO A 175 -17.74 -0.76 10.20
C PRO A 175 -17.94 -2.02 9.35
N SER A 176 -18.98 -2.05 8.50
CA SER A 176 -19.23 -3.16 7.58
C SER A 176 -18.14 -3.29 6.51
N ALA A 177 -17.71 -2.15 5.91
CA ALA A 177 -16.65 -2.14 4.92
C ALA A 177 -15.28 -2.49 5.53
N ILE A 178 -15.02 -2.10 6.79
CA ILE A 178 -13.81 -2.51 7.51
C ILE A 178 -13.80 -4.02 7.72
N ARG A 179 -14.90 -4.61 8.23
CA ARG A 179 -15.00 -6.06 8.41
C ARG A 179 -14.77 -6.79 7.09
N LYS A 180 -15.46 -6.37 6.02
CA LYS A 180 -15.26 -6.98 4.69
C LYS A 180 -13.82 -6.90 4.21
N ARG A 181 -13.13 -5.77 4.40
CA ARG A 181 -11.70 -5.64 4.06
C ARG A 181 -10.78 -6.56 4.85
N LEU A 182 -11.12 -6.85 6.11
CA LEU A 182 -10.34 -7.79 6.91
C LEU A 182 -10.56 -9.24 6.45
N GLU A 183 -11.79 -9.59 6.02
CA GLU A 183 -12.10 -10.87 5.38
C GLU A 183 -11.37 -11.01 4.05
N GLU A 184 -11.50 -10.05 3.13
CA GLU A 184 -10.79 -10.01 1.84
C GLU A 184 -9.27 -10.16 2.00
N PHE A 185 -8.70 -9.64 3.10
CA PHE A 185 -7.28 -9.82 3.39
C PHE A 185 -6.94 -11.30 3.67
N GLU A 186 -7.75 -11.98 4.49
CA GLU A 186 -7.54 -13.40 4.80
C GLU A 186 -7.73 -14.28 3.57
N ASP A 187 -8.81 -14.02 2.81
CA ASP A 187 -9.21 -14.85 1.68
C ASP A 187 -8.26 -14.72 0.48
N HIS A 188 -7.72 -13.53 0.26
CA HIS A 188 -6.97 -13.24 -0.97
C HIS A 188 -5.50 -12.85 -0.75
N ILE A 189 -5.19 -12.01 0.25
CA ILE A 189 -3.81 -11.54 0.43
C ILE A 189 -2.96 -12.54 1.21
N VAL A 190 -3.53 -13.26 2.19
CA VAL A 190 -2.77 -14.30 2.92
C VAL A 190 -2.24 -15.39 1.98
N PRO A 191 -3.00 -15.93 1.02
CA PRO A 191 -2.46 -16.84 0.01
C PRO A 191 -1.29 -16.26 -0.79
N VAL A 192 -1.37 -14.97 -1.18
CA VAL A 192 -0.28 -14.28 -1.88
C VAL A 192 0.97 -14.12 -1.00
N ILE A 193 0.79 -13.78 0.27
CA ILE A 193 1.90 -13.71 1.23
C ILE A 193 2.58 -15.08 1.35
N ASN A 194 1.79 -16.15 1.48
CA ASN A 194 2.32 -17.52 1.56
C ASN A 194 3.06 -17.94 0.29
N TYR A 195 2.56 -17.54 -0.88
CA TYR A 195 3.27 -17.75 -2.16
C TYR A 195 4.68 -17.14 -2.15
N TYR A 196 4.85 -15.94 -1.58
CA TYR A 196 6.17 -15.33 -1.46
C TYR A 196 6.97 -15.83 -0.26
N LYS A 197 6.34 -16.23 0.85
CA LYS A 197 7.02 -16.89 1.99
C LYS A 197 7.67 -18.20 1.58
N ASN A 198 6.97 -19.03 0.82
CA ASN A 198 7.49 -20.32 0.33
C ASN A 198 8.70 -20.16 -0.61
N GLN A 199 9.08 -18.93 -0.94
CA GLN A 199 10.26 -18.59 -1.72
C GLN A 199 11.32 -17.85 -0.88
N ASP A 200 11.21 -17.88 0.46
CA ASP A 200 12.07 -17.19 1.44
C ASP A 200 12.26 -15.69 1.16
N ARG A 201 11.16 -15.02 0.73
CA ARG A 201 11.24 -13.64 0.23
C ARG A 201 10.55 -12.61 1.11
N VAL A 202 9.86 -13.01 2.19
CA VAL A 202 9.05 -12.11 3.01
C VAL A 202 9.74 -11.76 4.31
N ILE A 203 9.98 -10.47 4.53
CA ILE A 203 10.46 -9.90 5.78
C ILE A 203 9.26 -9.56 6.65
N GLU A 204 9.13 -10.17 7.83
CA GLU A 204 8.04 -9.90 8.75
C GLU A 204 8.42 -8.84 9.78
N ILE A 205 7.55 -7.85 9.94
CA ILE A 205 7.75 -6.72 10.85
C ILE A 205 6.53 -6.61 11.78
N ASN A 206 6.76 -6.50 13.07
CA ASN A 206 5.70 -6.22 14.04
C ASN A 206 5.19 -4.79 13.86
N GLY A 207 3.94 -4.63 13.41
CA GLY A 207 3.27 -3.34 13.21
C GLY A 207 2.54 -2.78 14.44
N GLU A 208 2.56 -3.47 15.59
CA GLU A 208 1.90 -3.04 16.82
C GLU A 208 2.79 -2.14 17.69
N GLN A 209 3.75 -1.49 17.08
CA GLN A 209 4.71 -0.56 17.67
C GLN A 209 4.44 0.88 17.22
N SER A 210 5.29 1.82 17.71
CA SER A 210 5.30 3.19 17.19
C SER A 210 5.71 3.23 15.71
N ILE A 211 5.32 4.29 15.00
CA ILE A 211 5.69 4.48 13.58
C ILE A 211 7.21 4.44 13.41
N GLU A 212 7.92 5.06 14.34
CA GLU A 212 9.39 5.18 14.36
C GLU A 212 10.07 3.83 14.55
N ASN A 213 9.56 2.99 15.45
CA ASN A 213 10.11 1.66 15.72
C ASN A 213 9.88 0.71 14.55
N VAL A 214 8.65 0.69 13.99
CA VAL A 214 8.37 -0.07 12.74
C VAL A 214 9.33 0.34 11.64
N PHE A 215 9.58 1.65 11.48
CA PHE A 215 10.51 2.15 10.46
C PHE A 215 11.95 1.69 10.70
N LYS A 216 12.42 1.75 11.95
CA LYS A 216 13.76 1.25 12.33
C LYS A 216 13.92 -0.24 12.02
N ASP A 217 12.92 -1.06 12.36
CA ASP A 217 12.94 -2.49 12.11
C ASP A 217 12.99 -2.80 10.60
N ILE A 218 12.19 -2.08 9.80
CA ILE A 218 12.26 -2.20 8.33
C ILE A 218 13.66 -1.83 7.82
N LEU A 219 14.23 -0.71 8.29
CA LEU A 219 15.57 -0.29 7.84
C LEU A 219 16.67 -1.29 8.24
N LYS A 220 16.54 -1.92 9.42
CA LYS A 220 17.47 -2.98 9.86
C LYS A 220 17.39 -4.20 8.97
N ALA A 221 16.19 -4.59 8.59
CA ALA A 221 15.94 -5.79 7.77
C ALA A 221 16.23 -5.59 6.26
N LEU A 222 16.38 -4.34 5.81
CA LEU A 222 16.75 -4.01 4.42
C LEU A 222 18.26 -3.88 4.20
N LYS A 223 19.06 -3.92 5.26
CA LYS A 223 20.53 -3.94 5.18
C LYS A 223 21.02 -5.31 4.77
#